data_a4c202d84505c74bd8b9878a35d52537
#
_entry.id   a4c202d84505c74bd8b9878a35d52537
#
_cell.length_a   1.000
_cell.length_b   1.000
_cell.length_c   1.000
_cell.angle_alpha   90.00
_cell.angle_beta   90.00
_cell.angle_gamma   90.00
#
_symmetry.space_group_name_H-M   'P 1'
#
loop_
_entity.id
_entity.type
_entity.pdbx_description
1 polymer ?
#
loop_
_entity_poly.entity_id
_entity_poly.type
_entity_poly.pdbx_seq_one_letter_code
_entity_poly.pdbx_strand_id
1 'polypeptide(L)'
;MSSSELPAPVALVTGATSGIGRAAARKLAADGFSVLVHGRDAARGAAAVDEIIAVGGRARFAAADLTDAADIARLAAEAGAVDVLVNNAGFSWFGPTADLDPATFDSMFAANVRSAYFLVAAIAPLMAKRGAGSIINLGSMAGQIGLPGGAAYSATKAALASLTRSWAAEFSPQGVRVNTVAPGPAYTDGAVPERTAALGTTTLLGRAAQASEIAEVIAFLASPKSGYITGAVIAADGGRTAV
;
A
#
# COMPACT_ATOMS: atom_id res chain seq x y z
N MET A 1 22.45 -28.01 19.25
CA MET A 1 22.54 -27.49 17.86
C MET A 1 21.71 -26.24 17.84
N SER A 2 22.37 -25.06 17.86
CA SER A 2 21.67 -23.78 17.79
C SER A 2 21.04 -23.67 16.40
N SER A 3 19.71 -23.67 16.33
CA SER A 3 19.00 -23.27 15.13
C SER A 3 19.37 -21.82 14.86
N SER A 4 20.20 -21.57 13.85
CA SER A 4 20.42 -20.22 13.34
C SER A 4 19.06 -19.74 12.82
N GLU A 5 18.32 -18.97 13.63
CA GLU A 5 17.11 -18.31 13.18
C GLU A 5 17.51 -17.43 11.99
N LEU A 6 16.94 -17.70 10.84
CA LEU A 6 17.07 -16.82 9.67
C LEU A 6 16.60 -15.42 10.07
N PRO A 7 17.26 -14.36 9.60
CA PRO A 7 16.82 -13.00 9.90
C PRO A 7 15.36 -12.83 9.45
N ALA A 8 14.57 -12.12 10.26
CA ALA A 8 13.18 -11.88 9.94
C ALA A 8 13.04 -11.17 8.58
N PRO A 9 12.08 -11.58 7.74
CA PRO A 9 11.83 -10.92 6.47
C PRO A 9 11.44 -9.46 6.69
N VAL A 10 11.84 -8.58 5.76
CA VAL A 10 11.65 -7.13 5.88
C VAL A 10 10.48 -6.67 5.02
N ALA A 11 9.56 -5.92 5.63
CA ALA A 11 8.46 -5.27 4.93
C ALA A 11 8.60 -3.73 4.99
N LEU A 12 8.66 -3.07 3.84
CA LEU A 12 8.52 -1.61 3.75
C LEU A 12 7.06 -1.28 3.48
N VAL A 13 6.42 -0.51 4.37
CA VAL A 13 5.04 -0.04 4.22
C VAL A 13 5.03 1.48 4.12
N THR A 14 4.67 2.02 2.94
CA THR A 14 4.60 3.46 2.75
C THR A 14 3.27 4.03 3.29
N GLY A 15 3.32 5.24 3.89
CA GLY A 15 2.14 5.83 4.53
C GLY A 15 1.62 5.01 5.72
N ALA A 16 2.54 4.39 6.49
CA ALA A 16 2.21 3.45 7.55
C ALA A 16 1.91 4.10 8.92
N THR A 17 1.81 5.41 8.98
CA THR A 17 1.53 6.16 10.23
C THR A 17 0.04 6.35 10.51
N SER A 18 -0.85 5.90 9.62
CA SER A 18 -2.32 6.00 9.77
C SER A 18 -3.06 5.01 8.88
N GLY A 19 -4.35 4.84 9.14
CA GLY A 19 -5.31 4.13 8.29
C GLY A 19 -4.89 2.72 7.89
N ILE A 20 -5.08 2.38 6.61
CA ILE A 20 -4.78 1.05 6.07
C ILE A 20 -3.29 0.73 6.19
N GLY A 21 -2.41 1.70 5.95
CA GLY A 21 -0.96 1.49 6.04
C GLY A 21 -0.51 1.11 7.46
N ARG A 22 -1.07 1.78 8.50
CA ARG A 22 -0.81 1.45 9.91
C ARG A 22 -1.34 0.06 10.28
N ALA A 23 -2.55 -0.27 9.82
CA ALA A 23 -3.11 -1.59 10.04
C ALA A 23 -2.29 -2.69 9.36
N ALA A 24 -1.83 -2.45 8.12
CA ALA A 24 -0.95 -3.37 7.38
C ALA A 24 0.41 -3.54 8.07
N ALA A 25 1.03 -2.45 8.54
CA ALA A 25 2.29 -2.50 9.27
C ALA A 25 2.18 -3.36 10.55
N ARG A 26 1.13 -3.15 11.34
CA ARG A 26 0.84 -3.96 12.54
C ARG A 26 0.62 -5.43 12.21
N LYS A 27 -0.19 -5.72 11.19
CA LYS A 27 -0.48 -7.09 10.78
C LYS A 27 0.77 -7.81 10.28
N LEU A 28 1.57 -7.18 9.42
CA LEU A 28 2.83 -7.75 8.94
C LEU A 28 3.82 -7.99 10.08
N ALA A 29 3.91 -7.08 11.06
CA ALA A 29 4.75 -7.29 12.24
C ALA A 29 4.26 -8.48 13.09
N ALA A 30 2.95 -8.63 13.27
CA ALA A 30 2.35 -9.78 13.96
C ALA A 30 2.60 -11.10 13.22
N ASP A 31 2.70 -11.06 11.88
CA ASP A 31 3.05 -12.20 11.04
C ASP A 31 4.57 -12.48 10.97
N GLY A 32 5.38 -11.77 11.77
CA GLY A 32 6.81 -12.03 11.94
C GLY A 32 7.76 -11.18 11.09
N PHE A 33 7.25 -10.24 10.30
CA PHE A 33 8.11 -9.32 9.53
C PHE A 33 8.78 -8.27 10.45
N SER A 34 9.97 -7.85 10.08
CA SER A 34 10.57 -6.59 10.54
C SER A 34 10.04 -5.46 9.65
N VAL A 35 9.27 -4.53 10.22
CA VAL A 35 8.55 -3.54 9.43
C VAL A 35 9.28 -2.20 9.41
N LEU A 36 9.58 -1.70 8.22
CA LEU A 36 9.96 -0.31 8.00
C LEU A 36 8.68 0.52 7.82
N VAL A 37 8.33 1.26 8.86
CA VAL A 37 7.19 2.18 8.91
C VAL A 37 7.60 3.48 8.25
N HIS A 38 7.05 3.80 7.07
CA HIS A 38 7.33 5.06 6.40
C HIS A 38 6.21 6.08 6.59
N GLY A 39 6.59 7.34 6.77
CA GLY A 39 5.73 8.52 6.84
C GLY A 39 6.53 9.82 6.83
N ARG A 40 5.86 10.97 6.84
CA ARG A 40 6.51 12.29 6.86
C ARG A 40 6.67 12.84 8.28
N ASP A 41 5.77 12.48 9.17
CA ASP A 41 5.68 13.00 10.53
C ASP A 41 6.38 12.04 11.50
N ALA A 42 7.45 12.51 12.13
CA ALA A 42 8.28 11.73 13.03
C ALA A 42 7.53 11.30 14.32
N ALA A 43 6.66 12.16 14.86
CA ALA A 43 5.92 11.83 16.08
C ALA A 43 4.89 10.72 15.82
N ARG A 44 4.14 10.80 14.70
CA ARG A 44 3.22 9.74 14.27
C ARG A 44 3.97 8.46 13.90
N GLY A 45 5.17 8.61 13.33
CA GLY A 45 6.05 7.49 13.02
C GLY A 45 6.50 6.75 14.27
N ALA A 46 6.98 7.47 15.29
CA ALA A 46 7.35 6.92 16.58
C ALA A 46 6.18 6.19 17.23
N ALA A 47 5.00 6.82 17.30
CA ALA A 47 3.81 6.20 17.87
C ALA A 47 3.42 4.89 17.15
N ALA A 48 3.50 4.84 15.83
CA ALA A 48 3.21 3.62 15.07
C ALA A 48 4.24 2.50 15.33
N VAL A 49 5.51 2.85 15.51
CA VAL A 49 6.57 1.91 15.89
C VAL A 49 6.36 1.40 17.31
N ASP A 50 6.09 2.29 18.27
CA ASP A 50 5.88 1.93 19.68
C ASP A 50 4.71 0.95 19.84
N GLU A 51 3.62 1.13 19.09
CA GLU A 51 2.50 0.18 19.08
C GLU A 51 2.88 -1.21 18.61
N ILE A 52 3.74 -1.31 17.59
CA ILE A 52 4.22 -2.60 17.09
C ILE A 52 5.14 -3.26 18.12
N ILE A 53 6.05 -2.48 18.71
CA ILE A 53 6.99 -2.98 19.74
C ILE A 53 6.24 -3.43 21.00
N ALA A 54 5.22 -2.68 21.43
CA ALA A 54 4.43 -2.98 22.62
C ALA A 54 3.74 -4.36 22.56
N VAL A 55 3.49 -4.89 21.37
CA VAL A 55 2.91 -6.24 21.16
C VAL A 55 3.96 -7.28 20.75
N GLY A 56 5.25 -6.99 20.91
CA GLY A 56 6.36 -7.91 20.63
C GLY A 56 6.78 -7.97 19.15
N GLY A 57 6.28 -7.08 18.31
CA GLY A 57 6.70 -6.96 16.92
C GLY A 57 8.04 -6.24 16.76
N ARG A 58 8.55 -6.21 15.52
CA ARG A 58 9.78 -5.49 15.15
C ARG A 58 9.45 -4.41 14.14
N ALA A 59 9.78 -3.16 14.46
CA ALA A 59 9.59 -2.03 13.55
C ALA A 59 10.66 -0.96 13.75
N ARG A 60 10.91 -0.18 12.71
CA ARG A 60 11.64 1.09 12.76
C ARG A 60 10.96 2.10 11.85
N PHE A 61 11.16 3.38 12.13
CA PHE A 61 10.60 4.47 11.33
C PHE A 61 11.61 4.99 10.32
N ALA A 62 11.13 5.32 9.11
CA ALA A 62 11.89 6.04 8.10
C ALA A 62 11.05 7.23 7.59
N ALA A 63 11.58 8.44 7.81
CA ALA A 63 10.95 9.67 7.32
C ALA A 63 11.32 9.91 5.85
N ALA A 64 10.32 10.17 5.00
CA ALA A 64 10.55 10.61 3.62
C ALA A 64 9.35 11.37 3.07
N ASP A 65 9.58 12.35 2.20
CA ASP A 65 8.53 12.93 1.36
C ASP A 65 8.56 12.22 -0.01
N LEU A 66 7.58 11.39 -0.28
CA LEU A 66 7.50 10.64 -1.53
C LEU A 66 7.12 11.52 -2.75
N THR A 67 6.93 12.81 -2.59
CA THR A 67 6.86 13.75 -3.71
C THR A 67 8.25 14.23 -4.14
N ASP A 68 9.30 13.97 -3.34
CA ASP A 68 10.69 14.28 -3.63
C ASP A 68 11.45 13.02 -4.12
N ALA A 69 12.12 13.15 -5.25
CA ALA A 69 12.84 12.03 -5.86
C ALA A 69 14.09 11.61 -5.05
N ALA A 70 14.78 12.57 -4.41
CA ALA A 70 15.94 12.27 -3.58
C ALA A 70 15.53 11.52 -2.30
N ASP A 71 14.40 11.88 -1.70
CA ASP A 71 13.83 11.20 -0.55
C ASP A 71 13.38 9.77 -0.89
N ILE A 72 12.80 9.55 -2.08
CA ILE A 72 12.46 8.19 -2.55
C ILE A 72 13.73 7.33 -2.67
N ALA A 73 14.78 7.86 -3.29
CA ALA A 73 16.06 7.14 -3.45
C ALA A 73 16.71 6.84 -2.09
N ARG A 74 16.68 7.80 -1.16
CA ARG A 74 17.19 7.64 0.20
C ARG A 74 16.41 6.58 0.97
N LEU A 75 15.06 6.61 0.91
CA LEU A 75 14.20 5.61 1.55
C LEU A 75 14.49 4.21 1.01
N ALA A 76 14.61 4.05 -0.31
CA ALA A 76 14.92 2.75 -0.91
C ALA A 76 16.30 2.23 -0.47
N ALA A 77 17.31 3.10 -0.41
CA ALA A 77 18.65 2.74 0.08
C ALA A 77 18.64 2.37 1.57
N GLU A 78 17.95 3.15 2.41
CA GLU A 78 17.79 2.88 3.84
C GLU A 78 17.03 1.57 4.11
N ALA A 79 16.03 1.25 3.28
CA ALA A 79 15.26 0.03 3.42
C ALA A 79 16.10 -1.25 3.24
N GLY A 80 17.15 -1.18 2.42
CA GLY A 80 18.07 -2.30 2.19
C GLY A 80 17.38 -3.48 1.49
N ALA A 81 17.58 -4.68 2.01
CA ALA A 81 16.98 -5.90 1.47
C ALA A 81 15.51 -6.02 1.90
N VAL A 82 14.60 -5.56 1.05
CA VAL A 82 13.15 -5.62 1.27
C VAL A 82 12.58 -6.90 0.64
N ASP A 83 11.79 -7.67 1.39
CA ASP A 83 11.08 -8.87 0.93
C ASP A 83 9.65 -8.56 0.52
N VAL A 84 9.04 -7.57 1.19
CA VAL A 84 7.68 -7.09 0.89
C VAL A 84 7.67 -5.56 0.78
N LEU A 85 7.22 -5.05 -0.36
CA LEU A 85 6.96 -3.61 -0.55
C LEU A 85 5.45 -3.37 -0.62
N VAL A 86 4.92 -2.56 0.30
CA VAL A 86 3.52 -2.10 0.27
C VAL A 86 3.49 -0.62 -0.12
N ASN A 87 3.14 -0.33 -1.38
CA ASN A 87 2.90 1.01 -1.89
C ASN A 87 1.50 1.47 -1.48
N ASN A 88 1.37 1.98 -0.26
CA ASN A 88 0.11 2.45 0.31
C ASN A 88 0.01 3.98 0.37
N ALA A 89 1.13 4.71 0.47
CA ALA A 89 1.12 6.16 0.55
C ALA A 89 0.35 6.80 -0.61
N GLY A 90 -0.42 7.83 -0.29
CA GLY A 90 -1.22 8.56 -1.26
C GLY A 90 -2.34 9.34 -0.60
N PHE A 91 -3.02 10.14 -1.39
CA PHE A 91 -4.22 10.85 -0.95
C PHE A 91 -5.25 10.93 -2.07
N SER A 92 -6.46 11.33 -1.72
CA SER A 92 -7.58 11.49 -2.64
C SER A 92 -8.06 12.93 -2.64
N TRP A 93 -8.55 13.37 -3.79
CA TRP A 93 -9.33 14.58 -3.93
C TRP A 93 -10.66 14.25 -4.60
N PHE A 94 -11.74 14.82 -4.10
CA PHE A 94 -13.09 14.66 -4.64
C PHE A 94 -13.77 16.01 -4.73
N GLY A 95 -14.23 16.38 -5.92
CA GLY A 95 -14.93 17.61 -6.24
C GLY A 95 -15.25 17.69 -7.73
N PRO A 96 -15.96 18.76 -8.18
CA PRO A 96 -16.18 18.98 -9.60
C PRO A 96 -14.86 19.02 -10.38
N THR A 97 -14.80 18.41 -11.57
CA THR A 97 -13.55 18.33 -12.36
C THR A 97 -12.96 19.71 -12.65
N ALA A 98 -13.82 20.74 -12.82
CA ALA A 98 -13.39 22.11 -13.09
C ALA A 98 -12.71 22.79 -11.88
N ASP A 99 -12.90 22.29 -10.66
CA ASP A 99 -12.42 22.91 -9.44
C ASP A 99 -11.05 22.35 -8.98
N LEU A 100 -10.56 21.30 -9.63
CA LEU A 100 -9.25 20.73 -9.32
C LEU A 100 -8.14 21.60 -9.92
N ASP A 101 -7.37 22.23 -9.06
CA ASP A 101 -6.22 23.01 -9.49
C ASP A 101 -5.04 22.12 -9.95
N PRO A 102 -4.18 22.62 -10.89
CA PRO A 102 -3.06 21.86 -11.42
C PRO A 102 -2.06 21.39 -10.36
N ALA A 103 -1.80 22.17 -9.32
CA ALA A 103 -0.82 21.81 -8.29
C ALA A 103 -1.30 20.62 -7.44
N THR A 104 -2.59 20.58 -7.08
CA THR A 104 -3.21 19.44 -6.39
C THR A 104 -3.23 18.20 -7.30
N PHE A 105 -3.52 18.37 -8.60
CA PHE A 105 -3.46 17.27 -9.59
C PHE A 105 -2.05 16.67 -9.64
N ASP A 106 -1.02 17.51 -9.84
CA ASP A 106 0.38 17.08 -9.94
C ASP A 106 0.86 16.41 -8.65
N SER A 107 0.52 16.98 -7.49
CA SER A 107 0.85 16.41 -6.18
C SER A 107 0.21 15.04 -5.97
N MET A 108 -1.03 14.84 -6.44
CA MET A 108 -1.73 13.56 -6.33
C MET A 108 -1.07 12.49 -7.22
N PHE A 109 -0.71 12.83 -8.46
CA PHE A 109 0.03 11.91 -9.33
C PHE A 109 1.43 11.64 -8.80
N ALA A 110 2.12 12.64 -8.24
CA ALA A 110 3.42 12.46 -7.61
C ALA A 110 3.34 11.47 -6.43
N ALA A 111 2.38 11.66 -5.52
CA ALA A 111 2.23 10.84 -4.33
C ALA A 111 1.68 9.43 -4.65
N ASN A 112 0.66 9.31 -5.52
CA ASN A 112 -0.05 8.05 -5.72
C ASN A 112 0.59 7.15 -6.79
N VAL A 113 1.29 7.72 -7.77
CA VAL A 113 1.80 6.97 -8.95
C VAL A 113 3.32 7.05 -9.04
N ARG A 114 3.88 8.28 -9.12
CA ARG A 114 5.33 8.47 -9.33
C ARG A 114 6.14 7.86 -8.19
N SER A 115 5.70 8.03 -6.95
CA SER A 115 6.38 7.46 -5.77
C SER A 115 6.46 5.93 -5.85
N ALA A 116 5.33 5.26 -6.15
CA ALA A 116 5.29 3.81 -6.29
C ALA A 116 6.19 3.34 -7.43
N TYR A 117 6.18 4.07 -8.58
CA TYR A 117 7.03 3.74 -9.71
C TYR A 117 8.51 3.72 -9.35
N PHE A 118 9.02 4.77 -8.71
CA PHE A 118 10.45 4.87 -8.39
C PHE A 118 10.86 3.99 -7.21
N LEU A 119 9.97 3.70 -6.25
CA LEU A 119 10.25 2.69 -5.22
C LEU A 119 10.34 1.29 -5.84
N VAL A 120 9.45 0.93 -6.75
CA VAL A 120 9.53 -0.34 -7.48
C VAL A 120 10.79 -0.39 -8.33
N ALA A 121 11.12 0.67 -9.06
CA ALA A 121 12.34 0.74 -9.87
C ALA A 121 13.63 0.54 -9.05
N ALA A 122 13.65 1.01 -7.79
CA ALA A 122 14.81 0.85 -6.90
C ALA A 122 14.84 -0.53 -6.20
N ILE A 123 13.70 -1.10 -5.85
CA ILE A 123 13.60 -2.28 -4.96
C ILE A 123 13.41 -3.58 -5.76
N ALA A 124 12.57 -3.58 -6.80
CA ALA A 124 12.22 -4.80 -7.54
C ALA A 124 13.42 -5.49 -8.21
N PRO A 125 14.41 -4.79 -8.79
CA PRO A 125 15.60 -5.45 -9.32
C PRO A 125 16.41 -6.19 -8.24
N LEU A 126 16.44 -5.69 -7.01
CA LEU A 126 17.09 -6.35 -5.88
C LEU A 126 16.33 -7.60 -5.42
N MET A 127 15.00 -7.55 -5.42
CA MET A 127 14.15 -8.72 -5.18
C MET A 127 14.37 -9.78 -6.28
N ALA A 128 14.33 -9.37 -7.55
CA ALA A 128 14.54 -10.24 -8.71
C ALA A 128 15.92 -10.94 -8.66
N LYS A 129 16.99 -10.22 -8.26
CA LYS A 129 18.32 -10.78 -8.07
C LYS A 129 18.37 -11.87 -6.98
N ARG A 130 17.52 -11.76 -5.96
CA ARG A 130 17.39 -12.77 -4.89
C ARG A 130 16.44 -13.91 -5.27
N GLY A 131 15.69 -13.79 -6.36
CA GLY A 131 14.71 -14.79 -6.80
C GLY A 131 13.41 -14.81 -5.99
N ALA A 132 13.14 -13.79 -5.18
CA ALA A 132 11.95 -13.73 -4.31
C ALA A 132 11.58 -12.30 -3.95
N GLY A 133 10.27 -12.02 -3.88
CA GLY A 133 9.72 -10.74 -3.41
C GLY A 133 8.21 -10.65 -3.59
N SER A 134 7.58 -9.75 -2.86
CA SER A 134 6.16 -9.41 -3.04
C SER A 134 5.96 -7.90 -3.02
N ILE A 135 5.41 -7.36 -4.10
CA ILE A 135 5.05 -5.95 -4.25
C ILE A 135 3.52 -5.86 -4.24
N ILE A 136 2.99 -5.03 -3.34
CA ILE A 136 1.56 -4.86 -3.13
C ILE A 136 1.23 -3.38 -3.28
N ASN A 137 0.49 -3.03 -4.31
CA ASN A 137 0.04 -1.67 -4.56
C ASN A 137 -1.35 -1.45 -3.95
N LEU A 138 -1.55 -0.36 -3.22
CA LEU A 138 -2.88 0.00 -2.74
C LEU A 138 -3.63 0.78 -3.81
N GLY A 139 -4.46 0.05 -4.55
CA GLY A 139 -5.42 0.57 -5.51
C GLY A 139 -6.65 1.20 -4.84
N SER A 140 -7.77 1.08 -5.48
CA SER A 140 -9.11 1.42 -4.98
C SER A 140 -10.16 0.88 -5.95
N MET A 141 -11.38 0.64 -5.48
CA MET A 141 -12.54 0.46 -6.35
C MET A 141 -12.70 1.62 -7.34
N ALA A 142 -12.27 2.83 -6.97
CA ALA A 142 -12.28 4.02 -7.81
C ALA A 142 -11.47 3.87 -9.11
N GLY A 143 -10.49 2.97 -9.15
CA GLY A 143 -9.75 2.64 -10.36
C GLY A 143 -10.48 1.68 -11.31
N GLN A 144 -11.65 1.18 -10.93
CA GLN A 144 -12.42 0.17 -11.67
C GLN A 144 -13.82 0.64 -12.06
N ILE A 145 -14.41 1.57 -11.29
CA ILE A 145 -15.74 2.13 -11.55
C ILE A 145 -15.69 3.65 -11.62
N GLY A 146 -16.67 4.24 -12.31
CA GLY A 146 -16.84 5.69 -12.33
C GLY A 146 -17.37 6.23 -11.00
N LEU A 147 -16.67 7.20 -10.42
CA LEU A 147 -17.10 7.92 -9.24
C LEU A 147 -17.22 9.40 -9.56
N PRO A 148 -18.41 10.01 -9.44
CA PRO A 148 -18.57 11.44 -9.62
C PRO A 148 -17.62 12.24 -8.73
N GLY A 149 -16.95 13.23 -9.31
CA GLY A 149 -15.97 14.06 -8.63
C GLY A 149 -14.61 13.41 -8.35
N GLY A 150 -14.42 12.15 -8.71
CA GLY A 150 -13.20 11.39 -8.42
C GLY A 150 -12.26 11.20 -9.60
N ALA A 151 -12.42 11.90 -10.72
CA ALA A 151 -11.75 11.60 -11.98
C ALA A 151 -10.23 11.48 -11.86
N ALA A 152 -9.55 12.47 -11.28
CA ALA A 152 -8.10 12.46 -11.13
C ALA A 152 -7.62 11.36 -10.16
N TYR A 153 -8.30 11.19 -9.03
CA TYR A 153 -7.99 10.10 -8.08
C TYR A 153 -8.17 8.73 -8.73
N SER A 154 -9.28 8.51 -9.42
CA SER A 154 -9.58 7.27 -10.14
C SER A 154 -8.51 6.96 -11.19
N ALA A 155 -8.05 7.98 -11.93
CA ALA A 155 -6.96 7.84 -12.89
C ALA A 155 -5.66 7.37 -12.23
N THR A 156 -5.29 7.90 -11.04
CA THR A 156 -4.10 7.44 -10.31
C THR A 156 -4.21 5.96 -9.89
N LYS A 157 -5.39 5.52 -9.46
CA LYS A 157 -5.62 4.14 -9.03
C LYS A 157 -5.72 3.16 -10.20
N ALA A 158 -6.26 3.58 -11.33
CA ALA A 158 -6.21 2.83 -12.58
C ALA A 158 -4.77 2.71 -13.13
N ALA A 159 -3.96 3.77 -13.01
CA ALA A 159 -2.54 3.73 -13.37
C ALA A 159 -1.78 2.68 -12.55
N LEU A 160 -1.99 2.60 -11.22
CA LEU A 160 -1.37 1.57 -10.38
C LEU A 160 -1.78 0.14 -10.79
N ALA A 161 -3.05 -0.07 -11.15
CA ALA A 161 -3.52 -1.36 -11.65
C ALA A 161 -2.87 -1.75 -12.98
N SER A 162 -2.62 -0.78 -13.87
CA SER A 162 -1.87 -1.00 -15.12
C SER A 162 -0.41 -1.31 -14.86
N LEU A 163 0.27 -0.50 -14.02
CA LEU A 163 1.66 -0.71 -13.63
C LEU A 163 1.86 -2.08 -12.96
N THR A 164 0.90 -2.53 -12.15
CA THR A 164 0.93 -3.85 -11.51
C THR A 164 1.08 -4.97 -12.53
N ARG A 165 0.33 -4.93 -13.63
CA ARG A 165 0.42 -5.94 -14.70
C ARG A 165 1.74 -5.87 -15.43
N SER A 166 2.22 -4.66 -15.73
CA SER A 166 3.51 -4.46 -16.42
C SER A 166 4.67 -4.95 -15.56
N TRP A 167 4.70 -4.61 -14.26
CA TRP A 167 5.74 -5.08 -13.34
C TRP A 167 5.65 -6.58 -13.06
N ALA A 168 4.45 -7.17 -13.04
CA ALA A 168 4.29 -8.62 -12.95
C ALA A 168 4.90 -9.30 -14.18
N ALA A 169 4.66 -8.79 -15.39
CA ALA A 169 5.26 -9.33 -16.60
C ALA A 169 6.79 -9.21 -16.60
N GLU A 170 7.32 -8.10 -16.06
CA GLU A 170 8.76 -7.84 -16.00
C GLU A 170 9.48 -8.67 -14.93
N PHE A 171 8.95 -8.74 -13.69
CA PHE A 171 9.67 -9.27 -12.55
C PHE A 171 9.22 -10.67 -12.09
N SER A 172 8.02 -11.15 -12.47
CA SER A 172 7.56 -12.46 -12.00
C SER A 172 8.36 -13.65 -12.59
N PRO A 173 8.95 -13.58 -13.81
CA PRO A 173 9.90 -14.59 -14.26
C PRO A 173 11.12 -14.77 -13.35
N GLN A 174 11.46 -13.76 -12.54
CA GLN A 174 12.53 -13.79 -11.54
C GLN A 174 12.02 -13.98 -10.10
N GLY A 175 10.79 -14.48 -9.92
CA GLY A 175 10.25 -14.84 -8.61
C GLY A 175 9.64 -13.69 -7.81
N VAL A 176 9.44 -12.49 -8.39
CA VAL A 176 8.79 -11.36 -7.71
C VAL A 176 7.32 -11.28 -8.09
N ARG A 177 6.42 -11.40 -7.12
CA ARG A 177 4.99 -11.23 -7.36
C ARG A 177 4.60 -9.76 -7.21
N VAL A 178 3.73 -9.27 -8.08
CA VAL A 178 3.24 -7.89 -8.03
C VAL A 178 1.72 -7.90 -8.15
N ASN A 179 1.03 -7.39 -7.13
CA ASN A 179 -0.43 -7.37 -7.08
C ASN A 179 -0.97 -6.03 -6.57
N THR A 180 -2.22 -5.75 -6.86
CA THR A 180 -2.97 -4.62 -6.31
C THR A 180 -4.06 -5.12 -5.38
N VAL A 181 -4.19 -4.52 -4.19
CA VAL A 181 -5.41 -4.59 -3.39
C VAL A 181 -6.23 -3.35 -3.70
N ALA A 182 -7.50 -3.52 -4.05
CA ALA A 182 -8.42 -2.45 -4.39
C ALA A 182 -9.54 -2.34 -3.32
N PRO A 183 -9.33 -1.53 -2.26
CA PRO A 183 -10.34 -1.33 -1.24
C PRO A 183 -11.59 -0.63 -1.75
N GLY A 184 -12.73 -0.98 -1.14
CA GLY A 184 -13.94 -0.19 -1.11
C GLY A 184 -13.91 0.90 -0.03
N PRO A 185 -15.10 1.36 0.42
CA PRO A 185 -15.20 2.27 1.56
C PRO A 185 -14.59 1.62 2.81
N ALA A 186 -13.67 2.30 3.47
CA ALA A 186 -13.01 1.80 4.67
C ALA A 186 -12.83 2.92 5.71
N TYR A 187 -13.03 2.58 6.98
CA TYR A 187 -12.77 3.48 8.09
C TYR A 187 -11.26 3.64 8.26
N THR A 188 -10.80 4.89 8.20
CA THR A 188 -9.41 5.29 8.40
C THR A 188 -9.36 6.58 9.20
N ASP A 189 -8.21 6.91 9.80
CA ASP A 189 -8.06 8.12 10.62
C ASP A 189 -8.36 9.43 9.87
N GLY A 190 -8.24 9.45 8.54
CA GLY A 190 -8.54 10.61 7.70
C GLY A 190 -9.93 10.60 7.07
N ALA A 191 -10.75 9.58 7.35
CA ALA A 191 -12.10 9.46 6.79
C ALA A 191 -13.15 10.12 7.70
N VAL A 192 -14.14 10.76 7.09
CA VAL A 192 -15.32 11.24 7.81
C VAL A 192 -16.24 10.03 8.06
N PRO A 193 -16.49 9.63 9.33
CA PRO A 193 -17.18 8.38 9.65
C PRO A 193 -18.57 8.28 9.01
N GLU A 194 -19.36 9.35 9.04
CA GLU A 194 -20.72 9.39 8.50
C GLU A 194 -20.73 9.18 6.97
N ARG A 195 -19.79 9.83 6.27
CA ARG A 195 -19.60 9.65 4.83
C ARG A 195 -19.15 8.22 4.51
N THR A 196 -18.26 7.68 5.31
CA THR A 196 -17.76 6.31 5.12
C THR A 196 -18.88 5.29 5.34
N ALA A 197 -19.69 5.48 6.38
CA ALA A 197 -20.87 4.65 6.63
C ALA A 197 -21.86 4.70 5.46
N ALA A 198 -22.18 5.93 4.97
CA ALA A 198 -23.08 6.12 3.83
C ALA A 198 -22.55 5.44 2.55
N LEU A 199 -21.24 5.53 2.29
CA LEU A 199 -20.62 4.80 1.18
C LEU A 199 -20.65 3.28 1.41
N GLY A 200 -20.55 2.83 2.64
CA GLY A 200 -20.68 1.41 3.02
C GLY A 200 -22.00 0.80 2.60
N THR A 201 -23.11 1.54 2.69
CA THR A 201 -24.44 1.04 2.27
C THR A 201 -24.53 0.77 0.75
N THR A 202 -23.59 1.25 -0.04
CA THR A 202 -23.53 1.00 -1.49
C THR A 202 -22.82 -0.30 -1.85
N THR A 203 -22.25 -1.01 -0.88
CA THR A 203 -21.60 -2.31 -1.09
C THR A 203 -22.63 -3.44 -0.93
N LEU A 204 -22.34 -4.62 -1.52
CA LEU A 204 -23.22 -5.80 -1.33
C LEU A 204 -23.24 -6.27 0.13
N LEU A 205 -22.15 -6.07 0.88
CA LEU A 205 -22.10 -6.38 2.32
C LEU A 205 -22.82 -5.34 3.19
N GLY A 206 -23.32 -4.23 2.62
CA GLY A 206 -24.09 -3.20 3.30
C GLY A 206 -23.30 -2.39 4.35
N ARG A 207 -21.98 -2.46 4.34
CA ARG A 207 -21.10 -1.75 5.30
C ARG A 207 -19.76 -1.36 4.70
N ALA A 208 -19.10 -0.40 5.33
CA ALA A 208 -17.70 -0.13 5.08
C ALA A 208 -16.81 -1.15 5.80
N ALA A 209 -15.60 -1.33 5.30
CA ALA A 209 -14.59 -2.17 5.93
C ALA A 209 -13.89 -1.44 7.08
N GLN A 210 -13.35 -2.21 8.02
CA GLN A 210 -12.30 -1.73 8.91
C GLN A 210 -10.94 -1.78 8.19
N ALA A 211 -10.02 -0.88 8.54
CA ALA A 211 -8.67 -0.90 7.96
C ALA A 211 -7.95 -2.24 8.16
N SER A 212 -8.24 -2.94 9.27
CA SER A 212 -7.72 -4.28 9.56
C SER A 212 -8.17 -5.34 8.55
N GLU A 213 -9.41 -5.26 8.02
CA GLU A 213 -9.89 -6.21 7.01
C GLU A 213 -9.11 -6.08 5.70
N ILE A 214 -8.72 -4.86 5.32
CA ILE A 214 -7.85 -4.62 4.17
C ILE A 214 -6.41 -5.10 4.45
N ALA A 215 -5.93 -4.91 5.68
CA ALA A 215 -4.61 -5.37 6.10
C ALA A 215 -4.46 -6.90 6.03
N GLU A 216 -5.52 -7.67 6.29
CA GLU A 216 -5.50 -9.14 6.12
C GLU A 216 -5.26 -9.54 4.65
N VAL A 217 -5.88 -8.84 3.69
CA VAL A 217 -5.65 -9.11 2.26
C VAL A 217 -4.21 -8.76 1.86
N ILE A 218 -3.67 -7.65 2.37
CA ILE A 218 -2.27 -7.25 2.17
C ILE A 218 -1.34 -8.33 2.74
N ALA A 219 -1.57 -8.78 3.96
CA ALA A 219 -0.76 -9.81 4.62
C ALA A 219 -0.84 -11.17 3.90
N PHE A 220 -2.01 -11.55 3.40
CA PHE A 220 -2.16 -12.73 2.54
C PHE A 220 -1.26 -12.63 1.28
N LEU A 221 -1.28 -11.49 0.59
CA LEU A 221 -0.46 -11.27 -0.60
C LEU A 221 1.05 -11.17 -0.27
N ALA A 222 1.41 -10.74 0.92
CA ALA A 222 2.79 -10.75 1.40
C ALA A 222 3.30 -12.17 1.69
N SER A 223 2.41 -13.09 2.01
CA SER A 223 2.74 -14.45 2.44
C SER A 223 3.00 -15.41 1.28
N PRO A 224 3.71 -16.53 1.53
CA PRO A 224 3.87 -17.62 0.55
C PRO A 224 2.55 -18.27 0.12
N LYS A 225 1.45 -18.11 0.90
CA LYS A 225 0.13 -18.67 0.58
C LYS A 225 -0.47 -18.11 -0.72
N SER A 226 -0.02 -16.94 -1.16
CA SER A 226 -0.40 -16.32 -2.44
C SER A 226 0.61 -16.58 -3.57
N GLY A 227 1.41 -17.65 -3.47
CA GLY A 227 2.52 -17.95 -4.38
C GLY A 227 2.16 -18.07 -5.87
N TYR A 228 0.89 -18.32 -6.20
CA TYR A 228 0.42 -18.40 -7.59
C TYR A 228 -0.42 -17.18 -8.03
N ILE A 229 -0.33 -16.06 -7.26
CA ILE A 229 -1.06 -14.83 -7.56
C ILE A 229 -0.06 -13.72 -7.92
N THR A 230 -0.08 -13.26 -9.17
CA THR A 230 0.68 -12.12 -9.67
C THR A 230 -0.06 -11.41 -10.80
N GLY A 231 0.12 -10.12 -10.96
CA GLY A 231 -0.56 -9.28 -11.96
C GLY A 231 -2.03 -9.01 -11.65
N ALA A 232 -2.53 -9.45 -10.49
CA ALA A 232 -3.94 -9.37 -10.13
C ALA A 232 -4.32 -8.04 -9.47
N VAL A 233 -5.58 -7.64 -9.67
CA VAL A 233 -6.26 -6.62 -8.88
C VAL A 233 -7.29 -7.32 -8.01
N ILE A 234 -7.02 -7.40 -6.72
CA ILE A 234 -7.88 -8.06 -5.74
C ILE A 234 -8.85 -7.02 -5.15
N ALA A 235 -10.12 -7.13 -5.51
CA ALA A 235 -11.18 -6.31 -4.93
C ALA A 235 -11.39 -6.70 -3.45
N ALA A 236 -11.23 -5.74 -2.55
CA ALA A 236 -11.53 -5.83 -1.12
C ALA A 236 -12.56 -4.73 -0.78
N ASP A 237 -13.71 -4.77 -1.43
CA ASP A 237 -14.64 -3.65 -1.57
C ASP A 237 -16.08 -3.97 -1.15
N GLY A 238 -16.30 -5.09 -0.49
CA GLY A 238 -17.61 -5.54 -0.06
C GLY A 238 -18.56 -5.86 -1.23
N GLY A 239 -18.00 -6.18 -2.41
CA GLY A 239 -18.76 -6.47 -3.63
C GLY A 239 -19.21 -5.21 -4.40
N ARG A 240 -18.68 -4.03 -4.09
CA ARG A 240 -19.09 -2.76 -4.74
C ARG A 240 -18.84 -2.75 -6.23
N THR A 241 -17.79 -3.43 -6.71
CA THR A 241 -17.45 -3.53 -8.13
C THR A 241 -18.01 -4.76 -8.83
N ALA A 242 -18.75 -5.61 -8.13
CA ALA A 242 -19.34 -6.82 -8.70
C ALA A 242 -20.73 -6.57 -9.35
N VAL A 243 -21.32 -5.38 -9.15
CA VAL A 243 -22.65 -4.98 -9.62
C VAL A 243 -22.64 -3.57 -10.17
#